data_dfd42ee937a737461a2cae08ddf03c26
#
_entry.id   dfd42ee937a737461a2cae08ddf03c26
#
_cell.length_a   1.000
_cell.length_b   1.000
_cell.length_c   1.000
_cell.angle_alpha   90.00
_cell.angle_beta   90.00
_cell.angle_gamma   90.00
#
_symmetry.space_group_name_H-M   'P 1'
#
loop_
_entity.id
_entity.type
_entity.pdbx_description
1 polymer ?
#
loop_
_entity_poly.entity_id
_entity_poly.type
_entity_poly.pdbx_seq_one_letter_code
_entity_poly.pdbx_strand_id
1 'polypeptide(L)'
;MAPRWQGQCPGCEAWNTLEERAAGKPADRRRGGWAGEPPRLLSEVEEATEPRTPTGMTEMDRVLGGGLVTGSVTLLGGDPGIGKSTLLLQVAAGLSEALPALYVTGEESLRQVGLRARRLGLHADGLHILSETCLETVLDQAAKSRPSLMVVDSIQTVYSEHLDTAPGAVGQLRECAARLVRFAKQGGTSVFLVGHVTKEGAIAGPRVLEHMVDTVLYFESDAGSRFRIIRAVKNRFGAANELGVFAMQEEGLREVRNPSAIFLSGHPEPVSGSVVMVAWEGSRPLLLELQVLVDTAHGNPRRVAVGADQGRLALLL
;
A
#
# COMPACT_ATOMS: atom_id res chain seq x y z
N MET A 1 0.94 45.67 -25.37
CA MET A 1 0.20 44.43 -25.69
C MET A 1 -1.25 44.78 -25.84
N ALA A 2 -1.88 44.46 -26.97
CA ALA A 2 -3.30 44.66 -27.17
C ALA A 2 -4.06 43.37 -26.84
N PRO A 3 -5.19 43.41 -26.06
CA PRO A 3 -5.92 42.23 -25.61
C PRO A 3 -6.76 41.55 -26.71
N ARG A 4 -6.87 42.21 -27.86
CA ARG A 4 -7.57 41.69 -29.04
C ARG A 4 -6.79 42.10 -30.29
N TRP A 5 -6.92 41.33 -31.38
CA TRP A 5 -6.40 41.73 -32.67
C TRP A 5 -7.09 43.01 -33.14
N GLN A 6 -6.31 43.99 -33.50
CA GLN A 6 -6.73 45.26 -34.10
C GLN A 6 -5.92 45.47 -35.35
N GLY A 7 -6.53 45.86 -36.44
CA GLY A 7 -5.84 46.05 -37.70
C GLY A 7 -4.70 47.07 -37.63
N GLN A 8 -4.74 48.00 -36.69
CA GLN A 8 -3.71 49.01 -36.43
C GLN A 8 -3.14 48.86 -35.01
N CYS A 9 -1.83 48.91 -34.85
CA CYS A 9 -1.17 48.84 -33.54
C CYS A 9 -1.39 50.12 -32.74
N PRO A 10 -1.97 50.08 -31.54
CA PRO A 10 -2.20 51.30 -30.75
C PRO A 10 -0.94 51.95 -30.19
N GLY A 11 0.23 51.31 -30.32
CA GLY A 11 1.51 51.87 -29.85
C GLY A 11 2.39 52.50 -30.89
N CYS A 12 2.29 52.06 -32.19
CA CYS A 12 3.10 52.59 -33.27
C CYS A 12 2.28 53.00 -34.49
N GLU A 13 0.95 52.88 -34.40
CA GLU A 13 -0.04 53.25 -35.44
C GLU A 13 0.15 52.55 -36.81
N ALA A 14 1.07 51.57 -36.89
CA ALA A 14 1.30 50.80 -38.10
C ALA A 14 0.22 49.73 -38.29
N TRP A 15 -0.16 49.46 -39.56
CA TRP A 15 -1.15 48.47 -39.91
C TRP A 15 -0.54 47.07 -40.05
N ASN A 16 -1.28 46.03 -39.63
CA ASN A 16 -0.91 44.62 -39.78
C ASN A 16 0.45 44.23 -39.15
N THR A 17 0.86 44.93 -38.09
CA THR A 17 2.11 44.65 -37.34
C THR A 17 1.90 43.91 -36.03
N LEU A 18 0.64 43.57 -35.73
CA LEU A 18 0.32 42.76 -34.54
C LEU A 18 0.48 41.28 -34.88
N GLU A 19 1.42 40.62 -34.23
CA GLU A 19 1.55 39.18 -34.25
C GLU A 19 0.79 38.57 -33.07
N GLU A 20 -0.04 37.57 -33.34
CA GLU A 20 -0.72 36.80 -32.32
C GLU A 20 0.30 35.94 -31.58
N ARG A 21 0.75 36.37 -30.44
CA ARG A 21 1.42 35.50 -29.48
C ARG A 21 0.35 34.84 -28.63
N ALA A 22 0.19 33.55 -28.80
CA ALA A 22 -0.55 32.75 -27.81
C ALA A 22 0.02 33.11 -26.42
N ALA A 23 -0.76 33.84 -25.61
CA ALA A 23 -0.46 33.98 -24.21
C ALA A 23 -0.37 32.55 -23.69
N GLY A 24 0.83 32.10 -23.33
CA GLY A 24 1.01 30.79 -22.76
C GLY A 24 -0.01 30.71 -21.64
N LYS A 25 -1.00 29.83 -21.77
CA LYS A 25 -1.94 29.55 -20.68
C LYS A 25 -1.07 29.43 -19.45
N PRO A 26 -1.38 30.13 -18.34
CA PRO A 26 -0.64 29.92 -17.11
C PRO A 26 -0.57 28.40 -16.93
N ALA A 27 0.64 27.86 -16.85
CA ALA A 27 0.86 26.42 -16.80
C ALA A 27 -0.10 25.90 -15.75
N ASP A 28 -1.06 25.10 -16.20
CA ASP A 28 -2.11 24.57 -15.35
C ASP A 28 -1.38 23.71 -14.32
N ARG A 29 -1.10 24.29 -13.14
CA ARG A 29 -0.49 23.59 -11.99
C ARG A 29 -1.27 22.35 -11.58
N ARG A 30 -2.43 22.13 -12.21
CA ARG A 30 -3.31 20.97 -12.02
C ARG A 30 -2.86 19.70 -12.73
N ARG A 31 -1.96 19.80 -13.73
CA ARG A 31 -1.35 18.61 -14.35
C ARG A 31 -0.17 18.18 -13.50
N GLY A 32 -0.47 17.33 -12.51
CA GLY A 32 0.49 16.67 -11.64
C GLY A 32 1.42 15.73 -12.41
N GLY A 33 2.31 16.29 -13.22
CA GLY A 33 3.44 15.58 -13.77
C GLY A 33 4.65 15.75 -12.86
N TRP A 34 5.55 14.78 -12.85
CA TRP A 34 6.90 14.93 -12.36
C TRP A 34 7.49 16.22 -12.99
N ALA A 35 8.26 16.98 -12.20
CA ALA A 35 9.18 17.93 -12.81
C ALA A 35 10.15 17.08 -13.64
N GLY A 36 9.95 17.08 -14.98
CA GLY A 36 10.68 16.18 -15.85
C GLY A 36 12.17 16.44 -15.76
N GLU A 37 12.94 15.42 -15.47
CA GLU A 37 14.36 15.45 -15.75
C GLU A 37 14.59 15.47 -17.26
N PRO A 38 15.66 16.13 -17.73
CA PRO A 38 16.01 16.05 -19.13
C PRO A 38 16.29 14.59 -19.51
N PRO A 39 16.01 14.17 -20.76
CA PRO A 39 16.30 12.82 -21.19
C PRO A 39 17.79 12.52 -21.04
N ARG A 40 18.11 11.35 -20.46
CA ARG A 40 19.47 10.83 -20.30
C ARG A 40 19.58 9.52 -21.07
N LEU A 41 20.79 9.16 -21.48
CA LEU A 41 21.06 7.83 -22.01
C LEU A 41 20.90 6.79 -20.91
N LEU A 42 20.35 5.63 -21.23
CA LEU A 42 20.20 4.53 -20.26
C LEU A 42 21.55 4.11 -19.62
N SER A 43 22.62 4.21 -20.39
CA SER A 43 23.99 3.95 -19.91
C SER A 43 24.52 4.99 -18.91
N GLU A 44 23.89 6.16 -18.83
CA GLU A 44 24.24 7.22 -17.88
C GLU A 44 23.39 7.14 -16.59
N VAL A 45 22.36 6.28 -16.59
CA VAL A 45 21.57 6.01 -15.41
C VAL A 45 22.34 4.99 -14.58
N GLU A 46 22.94 5.44 -13.49
CA GLU A 46 23.64 4.55 -12.56
C GLU A 46 22.68 3.45 -12.06
N GLU A 47 23.12 2.20 -12.09
CA GLU A 47 22.48 1.09 -11.39
C GLU A 47 22.71 1.26 -9.87
N ALA A 48 22.17 2.32 -9.30
CA ALA A 48 22.21 2.50 -7.87
C ALA A 48 21.27 1.47 -7.24
N THR A 49 21.82 0.51 -6.51
CA THR A 49 21.04 -0.33 -5.60
C THR A 49 20.35 0.60 -4.61
N GLU A 50 19.03 0.77 -4.75
CA GLU A 50 18.27 1.62 -3.84
C GLU A 50 18.42 1.10 -2.41
N PRO A 51 18.94 1.92 -1.47
CA PRO A 51 19.12 1.50 -0.08
C PRO A 51 17.77 1.16 0.54
N ARG A 52 17.72 0.04 1.25
CA ARG A 52 16.52 -0.44 1.92
C ARG A 52 16.65 -0.27 3.42
N THR A 53 15.62 0.25 4.03
CA THR A 53 15.53 0.38 5.47
C THR A 53 14.69 -0.74 6.03
N PRO A 54 15.24 -1.67 6.84
CA PRO A 54 14.46 -2.71 7.48
C PRO A 54 13.37 -2.11 8.39
N THR A 55 12.17 -2.66 8.34
CA THR A 55 11.04 -2.22 9.18
C THR A 55 11.14 -2.72 10.62
N GLY A 56 12.07 -3.63 10.90
CA GLY A 56 12.16 -4.35 12.16
C GLY A 56 11.24 -5.57 12.24
N MET A 57 10.48 -5.83 11.18
CA MET A 57 9.62 -7.00 11.03
C MET A 57 10.01 -7.78 9.77
N THR A 58 10.57 -8.98 9.93
CA THR A 58 11.08 -9.81 8.81
C THR A 58 9.97 -10.16 7.81
N GLU A 59 8.76 -10.44 8.30
CA GLU A 59 7.61 -10.77 7.46
C GLU A 59 7.10 -9.55 6.68
N MET A 60 7.23 -8.34 7.25
CA MET A 60 6.93 -7.09 6.54
C MET A 60 8.02 -6.78 5.50
N ASP A 61 9.28 -6.92 5.87
CA ASP A 61 10.40 -6.70 4.97
C ASP A 61 10.35 -7.65 3.76
N ARG A 62 9.94 -8.89 3.97
CA ARG A 62 9.74 -9.88 2.90
C ARG A 62 8.78 -9.36 1.83
N VAL A 63 7.59 -8.92 2.20
CA VAL A 63 6.57 -8.45 1.25
C VAL A 63 6.93 -7.10 0.61
N LEU A 64 7.78 -6.33 1.27
CA LEU A 64 8.36 -5.10 0.71
C LEU A 64 9.55 -5.36 -0.22
N GLY A 65 10.05 -6.61 -0.28
CA GLY A 65 11.20 -6.98 -1.08
C GLY A 65 12.54 -6.66 -0.41
N GLY A 66 12.59 -6.68 0.94
CA GLY A 66 13.78 -6.48 1.76
C GLY A 66 13.81 -5.20 2.58
N GLY A 67 12.68 -4.49 2.68
CA GLY A 67 12.54 -3.27 3.48
C GLY A 67 11.99 -2.08 2.71
N LEU A 68 11.90 -0.95 3.37
CA LEU A 68 11.42 0.31 2.79
C LEU A 68 12.44 0.90 1.82
N VAL A 69 11.97 1.28 0.65
CA VAL A 69 12.76 2.03 -0.33
C VAL A 69 12.46 3.52 -0.16
N THR A 70 13.50 4.34 -0.13
CA THR A 70 13.39 5.80 0.01
C THR A 70 12.51 6.40 -1.10
N GLY A 71 11.53 7.21 -0.72
CA GLY A 71 10.61 7.85 -1.66
C GLY A 71 9.60 6.87 -2.30
N SER A 72 9.49 5.64 -1.79
CA SER A 72 8.49 4.67 -2.25
C SER A 72 7.10 4.95 -1.70
N VAL A 73 6.06 4.56 -2.43
CA VAL A 73 4.68 4.62 -1.96
C VAL A 73 4.09 3.22 -1.96
N THR A 74 3.68 2.77 -0.79
CA THR A 74 3.08 1.46 -0.56
C THR A 74 1.61 1.62 -0.17
N LEU A 75 0.72 0.95 -0.88
CA LEU A 75 -0.69 0.83 -0.54
C LEU A 75 -0.93 -0.44 0.25
N LEU A 76 -1.49 -0.33 1.45
CA LEU A 76 -1.94 -1.45 2.26
C LEU A 76 -3.47 -1.50 2.24
N GLY A 77 -4.03 -2.41 1.45
CA GLY A 77 -5.46 -2.68 1.35
C GLY A 77 -5.91 -3.82 2.26
N GLY A 78 -7.18 -3.87 2.56
CA GLY A 78 -7.80 -4.97 3.34
C GLY A 78 -9.07 -4.55 4.05
N ASP A 79 -9.79 -5.53 4.58
CA ASP A 79 -11.07 -5.33 5.27
C ASP A 79 -10.94 -4.39 6.48
N PRO A 80 -11.98 -3.63 6.82
CA PRO A 80 -12.04 -2.88 8.08
C PRO A 80 -11.82 -3.81 9.28
N GLY A 81 -11.06 -3.33 10.28
CA GLY A 81 -10.82 -4.10 11.51
C GLY A 81 -9.82 -5.25 11.41
N ILE A 82 -9.23 -5.52 10.23
CA ILE A 82 -8.29 -6.65 10.05
C ILE A 82 -6.94 -6.44 10.77
N GLY A 83 -6.58 -5.19 11.08
CA GLY A 83 -5.34 -4.86 11.81
C GLY A 83 -4.36 -3.96 11.05
N LYS A 84 -4.74 -3.36 9.90
CA LYS A 84 -3.86 -2.47 9.10
C LYS A 84 -3.25 -1.34 9.90
N SER A 85 -4.09 -0.57 10.59
CA SER A 85 -3.67 0.56 11.44
C SER A 85 -2.79 0.12 12.60
N THR A 86 -3.05 -1.08 13.17
CA THR A 86 -2.22 -1.66 14.23
C THR A 86 -0.84 -2.00 13.72
N LEU A 87 -0.75 -2.68 12.59
CA LEU A 87 0.54 -3.06 11.98
C LEU A 87 1.37 -1.83 11.64
N LEU A 88 0.77 -0.85 10.94
CA LEU A 88 1.52 0.33 10.51
C LEU A 88 1.91 1.24 11.68
N LEU A 89 1.14 1.26 12.77
CA LEU A 89 1.54 1.94 13.99
C LEU A 89 2.75 1.24 14.65
N GLN A 90 2.78 -0.11 14.67
CA GLN A 90 3.93 -0.86 15.17
C GLN A 90 5.19 -0.63 14.30
N VAL A 91 5.05 -0.67 12.97
CA VAL A 91 6.14 -0.38 12.03
C VAL A 91 6.65 1.06 12.21
N ALA A 92 5.75 2.04 12.27
CA ALA A 92 6.12 3.44 12.42
C ALA A 92 6.79 3.71 13.77
N ALA A 93 6.32 3.10 14.85
CA ALA A 93 6.91 3.20 16.17
C ALA A 93 8.31 2.62 16.20
N GLY A 94 8.50 1.41 15.67
CA GLY A 94 9.82 0.77 15.61
C GLY A 94 10.83 1.55 14.78
N LEU A 95 10.42 2.11 13.65
CA LEU A 95 11.29 2.93 12.81
C LEU A 95 11.59 4.31 13.40
N SER A 96 10.69 4.86 14.21
CA SER A 96 10.82 6.20 14.78
C SER A 96 11.98 6.34 15.78
N GLU A 97 12.54 5.25 16.24
CA GLU A 97 13.75 5.25 17.09
C GLU A 97 15.00 5.69 16.30
N ALA A 98 15.03 5.43 14.98
CA ALA A 98 16.18 5.73 14.13
C ALA A 98 15.90 6.81 13.08
N LEU A 99 14.66 7.00 12.69
CA LEU A 99 14.25 7.87 11.58
C LEU A 99 13.04 8.74 11.95
N PRO A 100 12.99 10.02 11.54
CA PRO A 100 11.78 10.83 11.72
C PRO A 100 10.58 10.18 11.06
N ALA A 101 9.51 9.93 11.83
CA ALA A 101 8.29 9.31 11.34
C ALA A 101 7.05 10.16 11.66
N LEU A 102 6.11 10.19 10.73
CA LEU A 102 4.83 10.89 10.85
C LEU A 102 3.66 9.93 10.60
N TYR A 103 2.75 9.82 11.56
CA TYR A 103 1.52 9.06 11.43
C TYR A 103 0.33 10.03 11.31
N VAL A 104 -0.28 10.09 10.14
CA VAL A 104 -1.45 10.90 9.86
C VAL A 104 -2.70 10.03 10.00
N THR A 105 -3.62 10.44 10.87
CA THR A 105 -4.91 9.77 11.06
C THR A 105 -6.06 10.69 10.68
N GLY A 106 -6.95 10.21 9.81
CA GLY A 106 -8.20 10.87 9.47
C GLY A 106 -9.43 10.22 10.10
N GLU A 107 -9.26 9.08 10.79
CA GLU A 107 -10.37 8.32 11.39
C GLU A 107 -10.36 8.37 12.91
N GLU A 108 -9.21 8.50 13.52
CA GLU A 108 -9.04 8.44 14.97
C GLU A 108 -8.48 9.74 15.52
N SER A 109 -8.91 10.09 16.73
CA SER A 109 -8.31 11.18 17.48
C SER A 109 -6.92 10.81 18.02
N LEU A 110 -6.08 11.82 18.29
CA LEU A 110 -4.76 11.61 18.91
C LEU A 110 -4.82 10.77 20.19
N ARG A 111 -5.89 10.95 20.98
CA ARG A 111 -6.13 10.18 22.21
C ARG A 111 -6.35 8.70 21.91
N GLN A 112 -7.12 8.35 20.88
CA GLN A 112 -7.38 6.97 20.49
C GLN A 112 -6.12 6.27 20.00
N VAL A 113 -5.33 6.94 19.14
CA VAL A 113 -4.04 6.42 18.70
C VAL A 113 -3.10 6.23 19.88
N GLY A 114 -3.02 7.18 20.80
CA GLY A 114 -2.19 7.08 22.01
C GLY A 114 -2.63 5.96 22.96
N LEU A 115 -3.94 5.69 23.11
CA LEU A 115 -4.47 4.54 23.85
C LEU A 115 -4.08 3.22 23.18
N ARG A 116 -4.16 3.17 21.85
CA ARG A 116 -3.73 1.99 21.06
C ARG A 116 -2.24 1.75 21.24
N ALA A 117 -1.39 2.77 21.10
CA ALA A 117 0.06 2.66 21.27
C ALA A 117 0.41 2.09 22.65
N ARG A 118 -0.23 2.61 23.71
CA ARG A 118 -0.02 2.10 25.08
C ARG A 118 -0.44 0.64 25.24
N ARG A 119 -1.62 0.24 24.71
CA ARG A 119 -2.08 -1.15 24.73
C ARG A 119 -1.11 -2.10 24.04
N LEU A 120 -0.48 -1.62 22.95
CA LEU A 120 0.51 -2.36 22.18
C LEU A 120 1.92 -2.33 22.82
N GLY A 121 2.10 -1.64 23.95
CA GLY A 121 3.40 -1.49 24.60
C GLY A 121 4.44 -0.72 23.76
N LEU A 122 3.98 0.16 22.87
CA LEU A 122 4.88 0.90 21.98
C LEU A 122 5.47 2.10 22.71
N HIS A 123 6.80 2.17 22.70
CA HIS A 123 7.59 3.32 23.10
C HIS A 123 8.09 3.99 21.82
N ALA A 124 7.62 5.18 21.52
CA ALA A 124 7.87 5.81 20.23
C ALA A 124 8.03 7.34 20.38
N ASP A 125 9.05 7.76 21.12
CA ASP A 125 9.31 9.17 21.42
C ASP A 125 9.61 10.01 20.14
N GLY A 126 10.06 9.35 19.06
CA GLY A 126 10.32 9.96 17.76
C GLY A 126 9.13 9.93 16.78
N LEU A 127 8.01 9.31 17.13
CA LEU A 127 6.83 9.22 16.27
C LEU A 127 5.91 10.44 16.45
N HIS A 128 5.81 11.27 15.43
CA HIS A 128 4.86 12.36 15.39
C HIS A 128 3.49 11.86 14.91
N ILE A 129 2.41 12.28 15.57
CA ILE A 129 1.05 11.92 15.19
C ILE A 129 0.28 13.20 14.84
N LEU A 130 -0.37 13.19 13.68
CA LEU A 130 -1.19 14.28 13.16
C LEU A 130 -2.62 13.78 12.91
N SER A 131 -3.62 14.39 13.56
CA SER A 131 -5.03 14.15 13.26
C SER A 131 -5.50 15.23 12.30
N GLU A 132 -5.55 14.91 11.00
CA GLU A 132 -5.89 15.85 9.93
C GLU A 132 -6.42 15.10 8.71
N THR A 133 -7.34 15.73 7.98
CA THR A 133 -7.93 15.18 6.75
C THR A 133 -7.73 16.08 5.54
N CYS A 134 -7.37 17.35 5.73
CA CYS A 134 -7.02 18.25 4.63
C CYS A 134 -5.60 17.95 4.14
N LEU A 135 -5.47 17.53 2.89
CA LEU A 135 -4.19 17.13 2.30
C LEU A 135 -3.17 18.28 2.28
N GLU A 136 -3.62 19.49 2.02
CA GLU A 136 -2.77 20.67 1.97
C GLU A 136 -2.07 20.90 3.31
N THR A 137 -2.82 20.78 4.40
CA THR A 137 -2.29 20.89 5.78
C THR A 137 -1.33 19.72 6.08
N VAL A 138 -1.70 18.49 5.70
CA VAL A 138 -0.83 17.31 5.87
C VAL A 138 0.51 17.51 5.19
N LEU A 139 0.51 17.93 3.92
CA LEU A 139 1.72 18.14 3.13
C LEU A 139 2.57 19.30 3.67
N ASP A 140 1.94 20.38 4.16
CA ASP A 140 2.64 21.51 4.78
C ASP A 140 3.37 21.08 6.07
N GLN A 141 2.70 20.32 6.95
CA GLN A 141 3.31 19.78 8.16
C GLN A 141 4.40 18.75 7.85
N ALA A 142 4.18 17.87 6.87
CA ALA A 142 5.20 16.92 6.42
C ALA A 142 6.43 17.63 5.82
N ALA A 143 6.24 18.71 5.06
CA ALA A 143 7.35 19.49 4.51
C ALA A 143 8.19 20.18 5.62
N LYS A 144 7.58 20.58 6.73
CA LYS A 144 8.26 21.16 7.90
C LYS A 144 9.03 20.11 8.71
N SER A 145 8.39 18.96 8.98
CA SER A 145 8.98 17.89 9.80
C SER A 145 9.95 16.99 9.03
N ARG A 146 9.88 16.97 7.70
CA ARG A 146 10.71 16.16 6.78
C ARG A 146 10.83 14.69 7.23
N PRO A 147 9.71 13.99 7.37
CA PRO A 147 9.75 12.61 7.82
C PRO A 147 10.39 11.69 6.77
N SER A 148 11.16 10.71 7.23
CA SER A 148 11.66 9.61 6.38
C SER A 148 10.55 8.59 6.09
N LEU A 149 9.60 8.46 7.03
CA LEU A 149 8.41 7.62 6.90
C LEU A 149 7.15 8.43 7.19
N MET A 150 6.15 8.33 6.33
CA MET A 150 4.80 8.86 6.58
C MET A 150 3.75 7.76 6.38
N VAL A 151 2.86 7.62 7.35
CA VAL A 151 1.67 6.76 7.24
C VAL A 151 0.44 7.65 7.12
N VAL A 152 -0.45 7.35 6.16
CA VAL A 152 -1.74 8.01 5.99
C VAL A 152 -2.86 6.99 6.22
N ASP A 153 -3.59 7.13 7.32
CA ASP A 153 -4.63 6.20 7.80
C ASP A 153 -5.96 6.93 8.02
N SER A 154 -6.85 6.88 7.04
CA SER A 154 -6.85 6.22 5.75
C SER A 154 -6.85 7.24 4.60
N ILE A 155 -6.49 6.77 3.40
CA ILE A 155 -6.55 7.62 2.19
C ILE A 155 -7.99 8.03 1.85
N GLN A 156 -9.00 7.26 2.30
CA GLN A 156 -10.41 7.56 2.05
C GLN A 156 -10.93 8.77 2.83
N THR A 157 -10.31 9.10 3.95
CA THR A 157 -10.73 10.26 4.77
C THR A 157 -10.05 11.55 4.35
N VAL A 158 -8.93 11.45 3.62
CA VAL A 158 -8.17 12.62 3.16
C VAL A 158 -8.83 13.23 1.93
N TYR A 159 -8.90 14.57 1.91
CA TYR A 159 -9.41 15.33 0.78
C TYR A 159 -8.49 16.51 0.43
N SER A 160 -8.55 16.93 -0.81
CA SER A 160 -7.89 18.14 -1.30
C SER A 160 -8.94 19.23 -1.52
N GLU A 161 -8.65 20.45 -1.05
CA GLU A 161 -9.48 21.64 -1.25
C GLU A 161 -9.59 22.07 -2.73
N HIS A 162 -8.75 21.48 -3.61
CA HIS A 162 -8.79 21.76 -5.05
C HIS A 162 -9.94 21.08 -5.79
N LEU A 163 -10.69 20.19 -5.13
CA LEU A 163 -11.81 19.46 -5.70
C LEU A 163 -13.06 19.60 -4.83
N ASP A 164 -14.16 19.97 -5.45
CA ASP A 164 -15.47 20.13 -4.79
C ASP A 164 -16.20 18.80 -4.55
N THR A 165 -15.49 17.67 -4.60
CA THR A 165 -16.07 16.34 -4.38
C THR A 165 -15.84 15.87 -2.95
N ALA A 166 -16.76 15.03 -2.44
CA ALA A 166 -16.66 14.51 -1.08
C ALA A 166 -15.41 13.64 -0.86
N PRO A 167 -14.85 13.58 0.38
CA PRO A 167 -13.82 12.62 0.75
C PRO A 167 -14.24 11.19 0.39
N GLY A 168 -13.28 10.36 -0.03
CA GLY A 168 -13.56 8.99 -0.49
C GLY A 168 -14.09 8.87 -1.92
N ALA A 169 -14.49 9.96 -2.57
CA ALA A 169 -14.82 9.93 -4.00
C ALA A 169 -13.58 9.59 -4.85
N VAL A 170 -13.78 8.90 -5.99
CA VAL A 170 -12.68 8.48 -6.89
C VAL A 170 -11.76 9.62 -7.27
N GLY A 171 -12.34 10.78 -7.57
CA GLY A 171 -11.58 11.99 -7.94
C GLY A 171 -10.66 12.45 -6.81
N GLN A 172 -11.19 12.52 -5.57
CA GLN A 172 -10.41 12.87 -4.38
C GLN A 172 -9.30 11.87 -4.12
N LEU A 173 -9.60 10.56 -4.16
CA LEU A 173 -8.61 9.51 -3.93
C LEU A 173 -7.44 9.62 -4.92
N ARG A 174 -7.73 9.84 -6.21
CA ARG A 174 -6.71 9.99 -7.24
C ARG A 174 -5.86 11.24 -7.06
N GLU A 175 -6.50 12.37 -6.77
CA GLU A 175 -5.79 13.64 -6.55
C GLU A 175 -4.89 13.55 -5.32
N CYS A 176 -5.43 13.09 -4.19
CA CYS A 176 -4.68 12.93 -2.95
C CYS A 176 -3.49 11.97 -3.14
N ALA A 177 -3.73 10.81 -3.75
CA ALA A 177 -2.66 9.84 -4.01
C ALA A 177 -1.60 10.40 -4.96
N ALA A 178 -1.98 11.10 -6.04
CA ALA A 178 -1.04 11.70 -6.98
C ALA A 178 -0.12 12.72 -6.30
N ARG A 179 -0.67 13.53 -5.39
CA ARG A 179 0.10 14.53 -4.65
C ARG A 179 1.00 13.90 -3.60
N LEU A 180 0.54 12.86 -2.90
CA LEU A 180 1.35 12.09 -1.95
C LEU A 180 2.49 11.36 -2.65
N VAL A 181 2.24 10.75 -3.81
CA VAL A 181 3.29 10.13 -4.64
C VAL A 181 4.34 11.16 -5.07
N ARG A 182 3.91 12.35 -5.50
CA ARG A 182 4.85 13.41 -5.86
C ARG A 182 5.68 13.86 -4.65
N PHE A 183 5.04 14.08 -3.51
CA PHE A 183 5.70 14.44 -2.27
C PHE A 183 6.75 13.39 -1.89
N ALA A 184 6.39 12.11 -1.93
CA ALA A 184 7.28 10.99 -1.63
C ALA A 184 8.53 11.01 -2.53
N LYS A 185 8.31 11.08 -3.86
CA LYS A 185 9.40 11.04 -4.85
C LYS A 185 10.33 12.25 -4.78
N GLN A 186 9.79 13.45 -4.52
CA GLN A 186 10.59 14.68 -4.43
C GLN A 186 11.32 14.84 -3.10
N GLY A 187 10.66 14.40 -2.01
CA GLY A 187 11.17 14.57 -0.66
C GLY A 187 11.99 13.38 -0.14
N GLY A 188 12.00 12.25 -0.83
CA GLY A 188 12.62 11.02 -0.35
C GLY A 188 11.87 10.39 0.84
N THR A 189 10.62 10.79 1.10
CA THR A 189 9.79 10.22 2.17
C THR A 189 9.14 8.93 1.70
N SER A 190 9.32 7.83 2.42
CA SER A 190 8.57 6.60 2.19
C SER A 190 7.15 6.76 2.73
N VAL A 191 6.13 6.44 1.93
CA VAL A 191 4.73 6.66 2.30
C VAL A 191 3.94 5.35 2.30
N PHE A 192 3.25 5.07 3.41
CA PHE A 192 2.20 4.06 3.47
C PHE A 192 0.83 4.72 3.35
N LEU A 193 0.02 4.22 2.44
CA LEU A 193 -1.39 4.57 2.29
C LEU A 193 -2.25 3.41 2.77
N VAL A 194 -3.05 3.63 3.81
CA VAL A 194 -4.04 2.65 4.26
C VAL A 194 -5.30 2.80 3.43
N GLY A 195 -5.79 1.68 2.88
CA GLY A 195 -7.02 1.62 2.11
C GLY A 195 -7.98 0.54 2.63
N HIS A 196 -9.29 0.86 2.69
CA HIS A 196 -10.32 -0.12 3.00
C HIS A 196 -10.89 -0.72 1.73
N VAL A 197 -10.94 -2.05 1.64
CA VAL A 197 -11.60 -2.79 0.55
C VAL A 197 -13.02 -3.11 1.00
N THR A 198 -14.02 -2.82 0.18
CA THR A 198 -15.39 -3.24 0.45
C THR A 198 -15.64 -4.62 -0.15
N LYS A 199 -16.41 -5.46 0.56
CA LYS A 199 -16.75 -6.84 0.17
C LYS A 199 -17.42 -6.95 -1.20
N GLU A 200 -18.04 -5.87 -1.69
CA GLU A 200 -18.78 -5.85 -2.97
C GLU A 200 -17.94 -5.31 -4.15
N GLY A 201 -16.69 -4.91 -3.94
CA GLY A 201 -15.82 -4.42 -5.02
C GLY A 201 -16.29 -3.12 -5.71
N ALA A 202 -17.40 -2.54 -5.25
CA ALA A 202 -18.11 -1.47 -5.94
C ALA A 202 -17.73 -0.05 -5.48
N ILE A 203 -17.16 0.12 -4.29
CA ILE A 203 -16.65 1.43 -3.90
C ILE A 203 -15.23 1.54 -4.45
N ALA A 204 -14.97 2.62 -5.15
CA ALA A 204 -13.68 3.01 -5.67
C ALA A 204 -12.64 3.05 -4.55
N GLY A 205 -12.19 1.88 -4.20
CA GLY A 205 -11.24 1.62 -3.13
C GLY A 205 -9.81 1.55 -3.69
N PRO A 206 -8.96 0.81 -3.04
CA PRO A 206 -7.53 0.68 -3.33
C PRO A 206 -7.21 0.37 -4.80
N ARG A 207 -8.05 -0.38 -5.52
CA ARG A 207 -7.82 -0.75 -6.94
C ARG A 207 -7.57 0.45 -7.86
N VAL A 208 -8.22 1.59 -7.59
CA VAL A 208 -8.00 2.82 -8.36
C VAL A 208 -6.59 3.36 -8.17
N LEU A 209 -5.98 3.08 -7.02
CA LEU A 209 -4.66 3.57 -6.62
C LEU A 209 -3.53 2.60 -6.99
N GLU A 210 -3.82 1.32 -7.28
CA GLU A 210 -2.82 0.27 -7.55
C GLU A 210 -1.83 0.67 -8.65
N HIS A 211 -2.31 1.36 -9.68
CA HIS A 211 -1.46 1.79 -10.79
C HIS A 211 -0.57 2.99 -10.44
N MET A 212 -0.95 3.76 -9.42
CA MET A 212 -0.28 5.00 -9.03
C MET A 212 0.87 4.79 -8.04
N VAL A 213 0.83 3.70 -7.28
CA VAL A 213 1.80 3.38 -6.23
C VAL A 213 2.85 2.39 -6.70
N ASP A 214 3.95 2.27 -5.96
CA ASP A 214 5.06 1.38 -6.30
C ASP A 214 4.81 -0.05 -5.81
N THR A 215 4.24 -0.20 -4.61
CA THR A 215 3.94 -1.48 -3.98
C THR A 215 2.47 -1.54 -3.55
N VAL A 216 1.83 -2.67 -3.77
CA VAL A 216 0.45 -2.96 -3.33
C VAL A 216 0.46 -4.21 -2.49
N LEU A 217 0.07 -4.06 -1.25
CA LEU A 217 -0.06 -5.13 -0.27
C LEU A 217 -1.55 -5.30 0.08
N TYR A 218 -2.02 -6.55 0.10
CA TYR A 218 -3.34 -6.88 0.63
C TYR A 218 -3.23 -7.63 1.94
N PHE A 219 -3.99 -7.18 2.92
CA PHE A 219 -4.12 -7.79 4.23
C PHE A 219 -5.36 -8.68 4.23
N GLU A 220 -5.16 -9.98 4.40
CA GLU A 220 -6.16 -11.02 4.27
C GLU A 220 -6.28 -11.81 5.59
N SER A 221 -7.47 -12.32 5.89
CA SER A 221 -7.68 -13.28 6.98
C SER A 221 -8.91 -14.11 6.72
N ASP A 222 -8.88 -15.36 7.14
CA ASP A 222 -10.07 -16.19 7.22
C ASP A 222 -10.92 -15.80 8.43
N ALA A 223 -12.24 -15.98 8.29
CA ALA A 223 -13.18 -15.69 9.35
C ALA A 223 -12.85 -16.51 10.61
N GLY A 224 -12.64 -15.84 11.75
CA GLY A 224 -12.31 -16.45 13.01
C GLY A 224 -10.84 -16.88 13.19
N SER A 225 -10.00 -16.77 12.17
CA SER A 225 -8.58 -17.05 12.28
C SER A 225 -7.85 -15.96 13.07
N ARG A 226 -6.93 -16.36 13.94
CA ARG A 226 -5.98 -15.45 14.59
C ARG A 226 -4.85 -15.02 13.66
N PHE A 227 -4.65 -15.74 12.56
CA PHE A 227 -3.60 -15.46 11.61
C PHE A 227 -4.04 -14.40 10.60
N ARG A 228 -3.08 -13.63 10.16
CA ARG A 228 -3.21 -12.57 9.19
C ARG A 228 -2.14 -12.75 8.13
N ILE A 229 -2.51 -12.66 6.88
CA ILE A 229 -1.60 -12.80 5.75
C ILE A 229 -1.51 -11.46 5.03
N ILE A 230 -0.31 -11.01 4.74
CA ILE A 230 -0.06 -9.87 3.87
C ILE A 230 0.46 -10.43 2.56
N ARG A 231 -0.21 -10.13 1.47
CA ARG A 231 0.18 -10.55 0.12
C ARG A 231 0.65 -9.36 -0.69
N ALA A 232 1.84 -9.47 -1.27
CA ALA A 232 2.34 -8.49 -2.24
C ALA A 232 1.73 -8.77 -3.62
N VAL A 233 0.76 -7.97 -4.03
CA VAL A 233 0.11 -8.10 -5.35
C VAL A 233 0.92 -7.38 -6.43
N LYS A 234 1.57 -6.30 -6.06
CA LYS A 234 2.47 -5.53 -6.91
C LYS A 234 3.66 -5.07 -6.10
N ASN A 235 4.86 -5.23 -6.64
CA ASN A 235 6.07 -4.69 -6.05
C ASN A 235 7.07 -4.32 -7.14
N ARG A 236 7.41 -3.03 -7.27
CA ARG A 236 8.43 -2.54 -8.20
C ARG A 236 9.85 -2.78 -7.71
N PHE A 237 10.01 -3.07 -6.43
CA PHE A 237 11.31 -3.22 -5.78
C PHE A 237 11.64 -4.66 -5.41
N GLY A 238 10.76 -5.61 -5.71
CA GLY A 238 10.94 -7.02 -5.38
C GLY A 238 9.95 -7.93 -6.08
N ALA A 239 9.94 -9.19 -5.69
CA ALA A 239 9.01 -10.16 -6.23
C ALA A 239 7.57 -9.83 -5.86
N ALA A 240 6.65 -10.01 -6.79
CA ALA A 240 5.23 -10.09 -6.52
C ALA A 240 4.86 -11.47 -5.95
N ASN A 241 3.70 -11.59 -5.33
CA ASN A 241 3.16 -12.78 -4.68
C ASN A 241 3.92 -13.25 -3.41
N GLU A 242 4.82 -12.43 -2.86
CA GLU A 242 5.40 -12.71 -1.55
C GLU A 242 4.34 -12.65 -0.46
N LEU A 243 4.48 -13.53 0.54
CA LEU A 243 3.60 -13.60 1.70
C LEU A 243 4.35 -13.25 2.99
N GLY A 244 3.73 -12.39 3.79
CA GLY A 244 4.07 -12.16 5.19
C GLY A 244 2.98 -12.72 6.09
N VAL A 245 3.36 -13.46 7.14
CA VAL A 245 2.41 -14.13 8.02
C VAL A 245 2.52 -13.60 9.44
N PHE A 246 1.40 -13.15 9.98
CA PHE A 246 1.31 -12.57 11.31
C PHE A 246 0.24 -13.28 12.13
N ALA A 247 0.38 -13.25 13.46
CA ALA A 247 -0.65 -13.64 14.39
C ALA A 247 -1.15 -12.42 15.16
N MET A 248 -2.47 -12.24 15.24
CA MET A 248 -3.08 -11.21 16.07
C MET A 248 -3.07 -11.66 17.53
N GLN A 249 -2.48 -10.85 18.39
CA GLN A 249 -2.41 -11.04 19.84
C GLN A 249 -2.93 -9.79 20.56
N GLU A 250 -3.03 -9.84 21.88
CA GLU A 250 -3.45 -8.68 22.70
C GLU A 250 -2.47 -7.50 22.55
N GLU A 251 -1.17 -7.81 22.45
CA GLU A 251 -0.09 -6.83 22.25
C GLU A 251 0.11 -6.45 20.78
N GLY A 252 -0.79 -6.83 19.87
CA GLY A 252 -0.74 -6.48 18.46
C GLY A 252 -0.40 -7.63 17.54
N LEU A 253 0.18 -7.31 16.40
CA LEU A 253 0.58 -8.27 15.38
C LEU A 253 2.00 -8.77 15.65
N ARG A 254 2.14 -10.09 15.71
CA ARG A 254 3.41 -10.79 15.88
C ARG A 254 3.72 -11.61 14.64
N GLU A 255 4.95 -11.60 14.22
CA GLU A 255 5.43 -12.40 13.08
C GLU A 255 5.35 -13.91 13.39
N VAL A 256 4.91 -14.67 12.39
CA VAL A 256 4.91 -16.14 12.48
C VAL A 256 6.20 -16.67 11.83
N ARG A 257 7.17 -17.06 12.63
CA ARG A 257 8.48 -17.54 12.16
C ARG A 257 8.40 -18.80 11.30
N ASN A 258 7.47 -19.69 11.61
CA ASN A 258 7.23 -20.92 10.84
C ASN A 258 5.77 -21.01 10.39
N PRO A 259 5.40 -20.39 9.25
CA PRO A 259 4.04 -20.46 8.72
C PRO A 259 3.59 -21.87 8.36
N SER A 260 4.51 -22.76 7.97
CA SER A 260 4.16 -24.15 7.66
C SER A 260 3.49 -24.86 8.84
N ALA A 261 3.85 -24.50 10.08
CA ALA A 261 3.22 -25.07 11.26
C ALA A 261 1.70 -24.78 11.39
N ILE A 262 1.20 -23.76 10.66
CA ILE A 262 -0.22 -23.42 10.62
C ILE A 262 -1.02 -24.43 9.78
N PHE A 263 -0.38 -24.99 8.76
CA PHE A 263 -0.99 -25.84 7.74
C PHE A 263 -0.75 -27.34 7.98
N LEU A 264 -0.07 -27.70 9.07
CA LEU A 264 0.18 -29.08 9.48
C LEU A 264 -0.66 -29.41 10.70
N SER A 265 -1.38 -30.52 10.64
CA SER A 265 -2.24 -30.99 11.77
C SER A 265 -1.42 -31.40 13.00
N GLY A 266 -0.12 -31.56 12.85
CA GLY A 266 0.78 -31.91 13.96
C GLY A 266 0.58 -33.32 14.51
N HIS A 267 0.00 -34.22 13.72
CA HIS A 267 -0.08 -35.62 14.11
C HIS A 267 1.32 -36.23 14.30
N PRO A 268 1.64 -36.79 15.45
CA PRO A 268 2.96 -37.35 15.71
C PRO A 268 3.25 -38.62 14.90
N GLU A 269 2.21 -39.30 14.42
CA GLU A 269 2.32 -40.51 13.60
C GLU A 269 1.69 -40.35 12.22
N PRO A 270 2.20 -41.05 11.20
CA PRO A 270 1.59 -41.06 9.87
C PRO A 270 0.15 -41.58 9.93
N VAL A 271 -0.80 -40.79 9.42
CA VAL A 271 -2.21 -41.17 9.35
C VAL A 271 -2.53 -41.51 7.89
N SER A 272 -3.23 -42.66 7.70
CA SER A 272 -3.68 -43.05 6.37
C SER A 272 -4.58 -41.98 5.77
N GLY A 273 -4.35 -41.64 4.50
CA GLY A 273 -5.08 -40.58 3.82
C GLY A 273 -4.56 -39.17 4.07
N SER A 274 -3.46 -39.00 4.79
CA SER A 274 -2.78 -37.71 4.96
C SER A 274 -1.38 -37.75 4.35
N VAL A 275 -1.02 -36.68 3.61
CA VAL A 275 0.32 -36.50 3.05
C VAL A 275 0.74 -35.03 3.12
N VAL A 276 2.01 -34.81 3.47
CA VAL A 276 2.59 -33.48 3.47
C VAL A 276 3.18 -33.20 2.10
N MET A 277 2.79 -32.08 1.51
CA MET A 277 3.37 -31.59 0.25
C MET A 277 4.00 -30.22 0.43
N VAL A 278 4.86 -29.83 -0.52
CA VAL A 278 5.44 -28.49 -0.60
C VAL A 278 4.69 -27.69 -1.66
N ALA A 279 4.16 -26.53 -1.26
CA ALA A 279 3.68 -25.51 -2.18
C ALA A 279 4.60 -24.29 -2.14
N TRP A 280 4.69 -23.57 -3.25
CA TRP A 280 5.43 -22.33 -3.33
C TRP A 280 4.47 -21.14 -3.37
N GLU A 281 4.71 -20.19 -2.48
CA GLU A 281 4.02 -18.90 -2.48
C GLU A 281 5.07 -17.79 -2.54
N GLY A 282 5.14 -17.11 -3.69
CA GLY A 282 6.25 -16.22 -4.00
C GLY A 282 7.58 -16.98 -4.02
N SER A 283 8.54 -16.57 -3.21
CA SER A 283 9.83 -17.25 -3.02
C SER A 283 9.82 -18.23 -1.84
N ARG A 284 8.69 -18.41 -1.15
CA ARG A 284 8.59 -19.17 0.09
C ARG A 284 8.04 -20.56 -0.12
N PRO A 285 8.79 -21.64 0.23
CA PRO A 285 8.21 -22.97 0.35
C PRO A 285 7.34 -23.06 1.62
N LEU A 286 6.13 -23.56 1.47
CA LEU A 286 5.19 -23.85 2.54
C LEU A 286 4.86 -25.32 2.55
N LEU A 287 4.92 -25.94 3.71
CA LEU A 287 4.42 -27.30 3.93
C LEU A 287 2.92 -27.25 4.13
N LEU A 288 2.19 -28.00 3.35
CA LEU A 288 0.74 -28.15 3.42
C LEU A 288 0.42 -29.63 3.67
N GLU A 289 -0.56 -29.88 4.51
CA GLU A 289 -1.11 -31.21 4.68
C GLU A 289 -2.33 -31.37 3.78
N LEU A 290 -2.27 -32.38 2.90
CA LEU A 290 -3.39 -32.84 2.09
C LEU A 290 -4.04 -34.04 2.77
N GLN A 291 -5.34 -33.97 2.92
CA GLN A 291 -6.13 -35.06 3.48
C GLN A 291 -7.08 -35.61 2.42
N VAL A 292 -7.13 -36.92 2.26
CA VAL A 292 -7.98 -37.64 1.34
C VAL A 292 -8.81 -38.66 2.12
N LEU A 293 -10.11 -38.52 2.03
CA LEU A 293 -11.06 -39.51 2.57
C LEU A 293 -11.67 -40.29 1.41
N VAL A 294 -11.58 -41.60 1.50
CA VAL A 294 -12.18 -42.51 0.51
C VAL A 294 -13.18 -43.40 1.26
N ASP A 295 -14.41 -43.46 0.75
CA ASP A 295 -15.45 -44.32 1.29
C ASP A 295 -16.09 -45.14 0.17
N THR A 296 -16.77 -46.23 0.53
CA THR A 296 -17.49 -47.09 -0.39
C THR A 296 -18.72 -46.39 -0.95
N ALA A 297 -18.80 -46.22 -2.28
CA ALA A 297 -19.92 -45.59 -2.90
C ALA A 297 -21.11 -46.55 -3.11
N HIS A 298 -22.26 -46.25 -2.52
CA HIS A 298 -23.54 -46.91 -2.80
C HIS A 298 -24.27 -46.09 -3.86
N GLY A 299 -23.90 -46.25 -5.14
CA GLY A 299 -24.43 -45.50 -6.27
C GLY A 299 -23.34 -44.84 -7.11
N ASN A 300 -23.66 -43.70 -7.75
CA ASN A 300 -22.69 -42.98 -8.56
C ASN A 300 -21.57 -42.38 -7.67
N PRO A 301 -20.30 -42.66 -7.96
CA PRO A 301 -19.17 -42.11 -7.19
C PRO A 301 -19.18 -40.56 -7.25
N ARG A 302 -19.04 -39.95 -6.10
CA ARG A 302 -18.88 -38.48 -5.99
C ARG A 302 -17.45 -38.15 -5.60
N ARG A 303 -16.90 -37.13 -6.25
CA ARG A 303 -15.61 -36.53 -5.89
C ARG A 303 -15.86 -35.13 -5.41
N VAL A 304 -15.40 -34.79 -4.23
CA VAL A 304 -15.51 -33.45 -3.62
C VAL A 304 -14.11 -33.00 -3.31
N ALA A 305 -13.71 -31.86 -3.83
CA ALA A 305 -12.44 -31.20 -3.49
C ALA A 305 -12.74 -29.92 -2.71
N VAL A 306 -12.03 -29.71 -1.61
CA VAL A 306 -12.08 -28.49 -0.81
C VAL A 306 -10.68 -27.89 -0.82
N GLY A 307 -10.56 -26.61 -1.17
CA GLY A 307 -9.27 -25.93 -1.28
C GLY A 307 -8.43 -26.31 -2.52
N ALA A 308 -8.95 -27.17 -3.41
CA ALA A 308 -8.32 -27.53 -4.69
C ALA A 308 -9.32 -27.34 -5.85
N ASP A 309 -8.78 -27.07 -7.05
CA ASP A 309 -9.59 -26.94 -8.26
C ASP A 309 -10.17 -28.30 -8.66
N GLN A 310 -11.49 -28.41 -8.60
CA GLN A 310 -12.23 -29.65 -8.86
C GLN A 310 -12.13 -30.07 -10.33
N GLY A 311 -12.08 -29.12 -11.28
CA GLY A 311 -11.93 -29.39 -12.70
C GLY A 311 -10.54 -29.96 -13.02
N ARG A 312 -9.48 -29.40 -12.46
CA ARG A 312 -8.11 -29.92 -12.59
C ARG A 312 -7.95 -31.30 -11.96
N LEU A 313 -8.54 -31.51 -10.79
CA LEU A 313 -8.55 -32.81 -10.14
C LEU A 313 -9.23 -33.88 -11.02
N ALA A 314 -10.37 -33.54 -11.66
CA ALA A 314 -11.10 -34.46 -12.55
C ALA A 314 -10.31 -34.82 -13.84
N LEU A 315 -9.35 -33.97 -14.26
CA LEU A 315 -8.48 -34.27 -15.39
C LEU A 315 -7.32 -35.19 -15.03
N LEU A 316 -6.95 -35.27 -13.75
CA LEU A 316 -5.84 -36.07 -13.25
C LEU A 316 -6.27 -37.48 -12.80
N LEU A 317 -7.56 -37.67 -12.51
CA LEU A 317 -8.17 -38.92 -12.04
C LEU A 317 -9.05 -39.57 -13.11
#